data_66eae2d05f7f7f9271431101cd32e092
#
_entry.id   66eae2d05f7f7f9271431101cd32e092
#
_cell.length_a   1.000
_cell.length_b   1.000
_cell.length_c   1.000
_cell.angle_alpha   90.00
_cell.angle_beta   90.00
_cell.angle_gamma   90.00
#
_symmetry.space_group_name_H-M   'P 1'
#
loop_
_entity.id
_entity.type
_entity.pdbx_description
1 polymer ?
#
loop_
_entity_poly.entity_id
_entity_poly.type
_entity_poly.pdbx_seq_one_letter_code
_entity_poly.pdbx_strand_id
1 'polypeptide(L)'
;MVMKRLLLTLMLLGTSLLIFAQDYPFSVVKSGTGKQAVIFIPGFACSGDVWAETASVLKDSYTCYVLTMAGFSGVAPEECPSFERWKMQIAKFIKEERIEKPILVGHSMGGGLALAIAAEFPELTGKIVIVDALPCLMALTVPDFKSAPDNDCTDLIDRITAMDEEQFAQMQRMSAATLTTDSLRFAEIVNWGLASDRKTYAKLFCDFSNTDLRECIKNIDVPSLGCFEPYFK
;
A
#
# COMPACT_ATOMS: atom_id res chain seq x y z
N MET A 1 15.38 -4.70 69.47
CA MET A 1 14.39 -5.29 68.56
C MET A 1 14.25 -4.35 67.41
N VAL A 2 14.98 -4.58 66.29
CA VAL A 2 15.12 -3.66 65.15
C VAL A 2 14.24 -4.17 64.03
N MET A 3 13.18 -3.48 63.76
CA MET A 3 12.26 -3.76 62.65
C MET A 3 12.85 -3.22 61.33
N LYS A 4 13.36 -4.14 60.49
CA LYS A 4 13.81 -3.83 59.15
C LYS A 4 12.59 -3.48 58.27
N ARG A 5 12.51 -2.22 57.84
CA ARG A 5 11.58 -1.78 56.80
C ARG A 5 12.14 -2.18 55.43
N LEU A 6 11.48 -3.13 54.80
CA LEU A 6 11.75 -3.56 53.41
C LEU A 6 11.09 -2.56 52.48
N LEU A 7 11.88 -1.69 51.83
CA LEU A 7 11.44 -0.85 50.75
C LEU A 7 11.39 -1.70 49.47
N LEU A 8 10.18 -2.05 49.06
CA LEU A 8 9.92 -2.68 47.77
C LEU A 8 9.89 -1.55 46.70
N THR A 9 10.98 -1.39 45.98
CA THR A 9 11.03 -0.48 44.82
C THR A 9 10.37 -1.19 43.64
N LEU A 10 9.13 -0.84 43.35
CA LEU A 10 8.41 -1.31 42.16
C LEU A 10 9.00 -0.59 40.94
N MET A 11 9.84 -1.31 40.20
CA MET A 11 10.38 -0.82 38.91
C MET A 11 9.28 -0.95 37.86
N LEU A 12 8.51 0.12 37.65
CA LEU A 12 7.60 0.24 36.52
C LEU A 12 8.47 0.33 35.25
N LEU A 13 8.64 -0.80 34.57
CA LEU A 13 9.06 -0.80 33.18
C LEU A 13 7.93 -0.16 32.35
N GLY A 14 8.00 1.15 32.20
CA GLY A 14 7.21 1.87 31.23
C GLY A 14 7.67 1.46 29.84
N THR A 15 6.93 0.58 29.17
CA THR A 15 7.02 0.43 27.73
C THR A 15 6.50 1.73 27.13
N SER A 16 7.41 2.66 26.87
CA SER A 16 7.10 3.83 26.05
C SER A 16 6.72 3.31 24.67
N LEU A 17 5.42 3.24 24.38
CA LEU A 17 4.95 3.25 23.00
C LEU A 17 5.45 4.58 22.41
N LEU A 18 6.54 4.52 21.68
CA LEU A 18 6.94 5.60 20.80
C LEU A 18 5.85 5.67 19.70
N ILE A 19 4.86 6.53 19.93
CA ILE A 19 3.99 7.00 18.85
C ILE A 19 4.91 7.86 18.00
N PHE A 20 5.54 7.25 17.00
CA PHE A 20 6.18 8.00 15.93
C PHE A 20 5.07 8.81 15.27
N ALA A 21 5.18 10.13 15.29
CA ALA A 21 4.42 10.97 14.38
C ALA A 21 4.63 10.37 12.98
N GLN A 22 3.54 10.14 12.25
CA GLN A 22 3.60 9.46 10.97
C GLN A 22 4.33 10.37 9.97
N ASP A 23 5.64 10.19 9.83
CA ASP A 23 6.48 10.98 8.91
C ASP A 23 6.22 10.64 7.45
N TYR A 24 5.48 9.54 7.18
CA TYR A 24 5.16 9.04 5.84
C TYR A 24 3.65 8.89 5.64
N PRO A 25 3.14 9.04 4.40
CA PRO A 25 1.72 8.87 4.10
C PRO A 25 1.33 7.37 4.04
N PHE A 26 1.75 6.60 5.01
CA PHE A 26 1.39 5.19 5.21
C PHE A 26 1.78 4.75 6.62
N SER A 27 1.07 3.77 7.15
CA SER A 27 1.51 3.02 8.32
C SER A 27 2.43 1.88 7.90
N VAL A 28 3.28 1.43 8.82
CA VAL A 28 4.23 0.34 8.58
C VAL A 28 4.15 -0.68 9.72
N VAL A 29 3.93 -1.95 9.36
CA VAL A 29 4.09 -3.06 10.29
C VAL A 29 5.38 -3.80 9.93
N LYS A 30 6.36 -3.75 10.85
CA LYS A 30 7.65 -4.42 10.69
C LYS A 30 7.64 -5.76 11.40
N SER A 31 8.12 -6.81 10.73
CA SER A 31 8.31 -8.14 11.32
C SER A 31 9.55 -8.83 10.75
N GLY A 32 10.05 -9.83 11.49
CA GLY A 32 11.24 -10.57 11.09
C GLY A 32 12.55 -9.82 11.35
N THR A 33 13.67 -10.54 11.19
CA THR A 33 15.03 -10.05 11.47
C THR A 33 16.06 -10.48 10.42
N GLY A 34 15.60 -10.96 9.27
CA GLY A 34 16.46 -11.37 8.16
C GLY A 34 17.24 -10.19 7.59
N LYS A 35 18.40 -10.45 7.01
CA LYS A 35 19.25 -9.40 6.41
C LYS A 35 18.60 -8.76 5.19
N GLN A 36 17.90 -9.56 4.38
CA GLN A 36 17.22 -9.04 3.18
C GLN A 36 15.85 -8.48 3.58
N ALA A 37 15.58 -7.26 3.20
CA ALA A 37 14.30 -6.61 3.41
C ALA A 37 13.30 -6.92 2.28
N VAL A 38 12.02 -7.02 2.66
CA VAL A 38 10.88 -7.08 1.75
C VAL A 38 9.90 -5.98 2.15
N ILE A 39 9.47 -5.16 1.20
CA ILE A 39 8.45 -4.12 1.40
C ILE A 39 7.21 -4.55 0.63
N PHE A 40 6.11 -4.72 1.35
CA PHE A 40 4.82 -5.11 0.81
C PHE A 40 3.92 -3.89 0.64
N ILE A 41 3.47 -3.65 -0.58
CA ILE A 41 2.63 -2.52 -0.95
C ILE A 41 1.26 -3.07 -1.37
N PRO A 42 0.18 -2.75 -0.63
CA PRO A 42 -1.15 -3.27 -0.92
C PRO A 42 -1.77 -2.61 -2.16
N GLY A 43 -2.86 -3.20 -2.64
CA GLY A 43 -3.68 -2.65 -3.69
C GLY A 43 -4.51 -1.45 -3.23
N PHE A 44 -5.27 -0.89 -4.17
CA PHE A 44 -6.17 0.23 -3.94
C PHE A 44 -7.19 -0.06 -2.84
N ALA A 45 -7.36 0.87 -1.90
CA ALA A 45 -8.26 0.81 -0.75
C ALA A 45 -8.08 -0.42 0.17
N CYS A 46 -6.94 -1.13 0.07
CA CYS A 46 -6.65 -2.31 0.88
C CYS A 46 -5.80 -1.98 2.11
N SER A 47 -6.01 -2.79 3.17
CA SER A 47 -5.07 -2.89 4.28
C SER A 47 -3.79 -3.62 3.85
N GLY A 48 -2.68 -3.33 4.52
CA GLY A 48 -1.48 -4.16 4.48
C GLY A 48 -1.73 -5.60 4.94
N ASP A 49 -2.80 -5.85 5.68
CA ASP A 49 -3.17 -7.20 6.15
C ASP A 49 -3.39 -8.20 5.00
N VAL A 50 -3.63 -7.72 3.78
CA VAL A 50 -3.63 -8.58 2.58
C VAL A 50 -2.34 -9.39 2.44
N TRP A 51 -1.24 -8.91 3.01
CA TRP A 51 0.08 -9.53 3.00
C TRP A 51 0.43 -10.29 4.29
N ALA A 52 -0.47 -10.32 5.30
CA ALA A 52 -0.17 -10.84 6.63
C ALA A 52 0.31 -12.30 6.60
N GLU A 53 -0.35 -13.16 5.83
CA GLU A 53 0.03 -14.57 5.67
C GLU A 53 1.39 -14.70 4.99
N THR A 54 1.62 -13.98 3.89
CA THR A 54 2.90 -13.98 3.16
C THR A 54 4.04 -13.50 4.03
N ALA A 55 3.85 -12.38 4.73
CA ALA A 55 4.84 -11.84 5.65
C ALA A 55 5.12 -12.80 6.82
N SER A 56 4.10 -13.49 7.32
CA SER A 56 4.26 -14.49 8.39
C SER A 56 5.12 -15.68 7.97
N VAL A 57 5.02 -16.12 6.72
CA VAL A 57 5.89 -17.20 6.18
C VAL A 57 7.32 -16.71 5.96
N LEU A 58 7.49 -15.46 5.57
CA LEU A 58 8.80 -14.92 5.19
C LEU A 58 9.61 -14.36 6.36
N LYS A 59 8.99 -14.00 7.50
CA LYS A 59 9.62 -13.30 8.62
C LYS A 59 10.83 -14.02 9.24
N ASP A 60 10.93 -15.34 9.10
CA ASP A 60 12.06 -16.11 9.64
C ASP A 60 13.35 -15.93 8.81
N SER A 61 13.22 -15.52 7.53
CA SER A 61 14.35 -15.35 6.62
C SER A 61 14.55 -13.90 6.14
N TYR A 62 13.51 -13.07 6.27
CA TYR A 62 13.48 -11.69 5.78
C TYR A 62 13.07 -10.70 6.89
N THR A 63 13.43 -9.44 6.72
CA THR A 63 12.77 -8.34 7.44
C THR A 63 11.65 -7.81 6.56
N CYS A 64 10.41 -7.99 7.00
CA CYS A 64 9.21 -7.60 6.27
C CYS A 64 8.69 -6.24 6.76
N TYR A 65 8.42 -5.34 5.83
CA TYR A 65 7.76 -4.05 6.06
C TYR A 65 6.43 -4.08 5.28
N VAL A 66 5.33 -4.12 6.00
CA VAL A 66 3.98 -4.17 5.41
C VAL A 66 3.34 -2.80 5.52
N LEU A 67 3.03 -2.18 4.39
CA LEU A 67 2.47 -0.84 4.32
C LEU A 67 0.94 -0.88 4.29
N THR A 68 0.30 0.13 4.89
CA THR A 68 -1.10 0.51 4.60
C THR A 68 -1.10 2.00 4.29
N MET A 69 -1.60 2.38 3.11
CA MET A 69 -1.49 3.75 2.62
C MET A 69 -2.43 4.70 3.35
N ALA A 70 -2.02 5.98 3.48
CA ALA A 70 -2.81 7.01 4.13
C ALA A 70 -4.19 7.16 3.48
N GLY A 71 -5.24 7.31 4.31
CA GLY A 71 -6.62 7.39 3.87
C GLY A 71 -7.23 6.05 3.47
N PHE A 72 -6.49 4.94 3.50
CA PHE A 72 -7.02 3.61 3.25
C PHE A 72 -7.13 2.79 4.53
N SER A 73 -8.16 1.96 4.60
CA SER A 73 -8.37 0.97 5.67
C SER A 73 -8.17 1.52 7.10
N GLY A 74 -8.67 2.74 7.36
CA GLY A 74 -8.62 3.39 8.69
C GLY A 74 -7.32 4.11 9.01
N VAL A 75 -6.32 4.10 8.13
CA VAL A 75 -5.13 4.98 8.28
C VAL A 75 -5.53 6.42 7.99
N ALA A 76 -5.10 7.35 8.83
CA ALA A 76 -5.44 8.76 8.68
C ALA A 76 -5.07 9.28 7.27
N PRO A 77 -5.97 10.04 6.61
CA PRO A 77 -5.69 10.61 5.30
C PRO A 77 -4.63 11.71 5.38
N GLU A 78 -3.92 11.92 4.27
CA GLU A 78 -3.06 13.09 4.08
C GLU A 78 -3.77 14.19 3.28
N GLU A 79 -3.25 15.41 3.33
CA GLU A 79 -3.88 16.58 2.71
C GLU A 79 -3.91 16.49 1.17
N CYS A 80 -2.80 16.07 0.57
CA CYS A 80 -2.63 16.03 -0.89
C CYS A 80 -2.19 14.64 -1.38
N PRO A 81 -3.05 13.62 -1.30
CA PRO A 81 -2.70 12.27 -1.74
C PRO A 81 -2.57 12.23 -3.27
N SER A 82 -1.52 11.56 -3.76
CA SER A 82 -1.36 11.25 -5.18
C SER A 82 -0.47 10.02 -5.37
N PHE A 83 -0.61 9.34 -6.50
CA PHE A 83 0.23 8.20 -6.86
C PHE A 83 1.72 8.61 -6.89
N GLU A 84 2.02 9.74 -7.51
CA GLU A 84 3.37 10.30 -7.57
C GLU A 84 3.95 10.58 -6.16
N ARG A 85 3.16 11.23 -5.31
CA ARG A 85 3.57 11.50 -3.93
C ARG A 85 3.84 10.22 -3.15
N TRP A 86 2.99 9.21 -3.26
CA TRP A 86 3.20 7.94 -2.57
C TRP A 86 4.45 7.22 -3.06
N LYS A 87 4.70 7.20 -4.38
CA LYS A 87 5.96 6.70 -4.97
C LYS A 87 7.18 7.37 -4.33
N MET A 88 7.20 8.71 -4.31
CA MET A 88 8.29 9.49 -3.73
C MET A 88 8.48 9.23 -2.24
N GLN A 89 7.39 9.09 -1.48
CA GLN A 89 7.46 8.87 -0.04
C GLN A 89 7.90 7.44 0.32
N ILE A 90 7.56 6.44 -0.47
CA ILE A 90 8.09 5.08 -0.30
C ILE A 90 9.59 5.06 -0.61
N ALA A 91 10.03 5.72 -1.69
CA ALA A 91 11.46 5.85 -1.99
C ALA A 91 12.22 6.60 -0.87
N LYS A 92 11.63 7.66 -0.34
CA LYS A 92 12.16 8.39 0.83
C LYS A 92 12.28 7.48 2.05
N PHE A 93 11.25 6.71 2.37
CA PHE A 93 11.25 5.73 3.47
C PHE A 93 12.40 4.73 3.34
N ILE A 94 12.58 4.14 2.15
CA ILE A 94 13.68 3.20 1.88
C ILE A 94 15.03 3.84 2.21
N LYS A 95 15.24 5.08 1.77
CA LYS A 95 16.50 5.82 1.94
C LYS A 95 16.73 6.22 3.40
N GLU A 96 15.75 6.78 4.07
CA GLU A 96 15.88 7.29 5.45
C GLU A 96 16.01 6.17 6.48
N GLU A 97 15.25 5.07 6.30
CA GLU A 97 15.36 3.86 7.11
C GLU A 97 16.60 3.01 6.75
N ARG A 98 17.40 3.45 5.78
CA ARG A 98 18.60 2.75 5.30
C ARG A 98 18.34 1.29 4.93
N ILE A 99 17.20 1.05 4.28
CA ILE A 99 16.84 -0.29 3.82
C ILE A 99 17.62 -0.58 2.54
N GLU A 100 18.61 -1.48 2.64
CA GLU A 100 19.51 -1.77 1.53
C GLU A 100 18.84 -2.67 0.49
N LYS A 101 18.62 -2.15 -0.72
CA LYS A 101 18.14 -2.90 -1.88
C LYS A 101 16.99 -3.86 -1.57
N PRO A 102 15.84 -3.40 -1.01
CA PRO A 102 14.72 -4.25 -0.68
C PRO A 102 14.13 -4.95 -1.90
N ILE A 103 13.43 -6.04 -1.65
CA ILE A 103 12.49 -6.62 -2.60
C ILE A 103 11.19 -5.83 -2.44
N LEU A 104 10.70 -5.18 -3.49
CA LEU A 104 9.39 -4.54 -3.50
C LEU A 104 8.37 -5.54 -4.00
N VAL A 105 7.36 -5.83 -3.18
CA VAL A 105 6.25 -6.73 -3.52
C VAL A 105 4.98 -5.89 -3.56
N GLY A 106 4.38 -5.73 -4.73
CA GLY A 106 3.20 -4.89 -4.91
C GLY A 106 2.06 -5.62 -5.60
N HIS A 107 0.84 -5.42 -5.08
CA HIS A 107 -0.39 -5.92 -5.68
C HIS A 107 -1.17 -4.78 -6.31
N SER A 108 -1.71 -4.95 -7.52
CA SER A 108 -2.57 -3.97 -8.20
C SER A 108 -1.92 -2.57 -8.21
N MET A 109 -2.55 -1.54 -7.64
CA MET A 109 -1.98 -0.19 -7.51
C MET A 109 -0.61 -0.21 -6.81
N GLY A 110 -0.43 -1.05 -5.77
CA GLY A 110 0.87 -1.24 -5.10
C GLY A 110 1.93 -1.82 -6.04
N GLY A 111 1.52 -2.67 -6.99
CA GLY A 111 2.38 -3.15 -8.07
C GLY A 111 2.79 -2.03 -9.01
N GLY A 112 1.86 -1.13 -9.35
CA GLY A 112 2.16 0.09 -10.09
C GLY A 112 3.19 0.97 -9.37
N LEU A 113 3.04 1.16 -8.05
CA LEU A 113 4.02 1.90 -7.24
C LEU A 113 5.40 1.21 -7.25
N ALA A 114 5.44 -0.12 -7.11
CA ALA A 114 6.70 -0.88 -7.16
C ALA A 114 7.39 -0.76 -8.53
N LEU A 115 6.63 -0.82 -9.63
CA LEU A 115 7.15 -0.60 -10.99
C LEU A 115 7.72 0.81 -11.15
N ALA A 116 6.98 1.84 -10.71
CA ALA A 116 7.40 3.22 -10.83
C ALA A 116 8.66 3.51 -9.99
N ILE A 117 8.75 2.96 -8.77
CA ILE A 117 9.92 3.09 -7.91
C ILE A 117 11.13 2.41 -8.55
N ALA A 118 10.98 1.18 -9.05
CA ALA A 118 12.09 0.45 -9.68
C ALA A 118 12.59 1.11 -10.96
N ALA A 119 11.70 1.77 -11.71
CA ALA A 119 12.08 2.48 -12.93
C ALA A 119 12.81 3.80 -12.66
N GLU A 120 12.42 4.52 -11.61
CA GLU A 120 12.96 5.86 -11.31
C GLU A 120 14.11 5.84 -10.29
N PHE A 121 14.09 4.87 -9.37
CA PHE A 121 15.10 4.73 -8.29
C PHE A 121 15.75 3.33 -8.31
N PRO A 122 16.41 2.93 -9.40
CA PRO A 122 17.03 1.58 -9.52
C PRO A 122 18.10 1.34 -8.46
N GLU A 123 18.75 2.40 -7.98
CA GLU A 123 19.75 2.30 -6.90
C GLU A 123 19.14 1.93 -5.55
N LEU A 124 17.88 2.25 -5.31
CA LEU A 124 17.15 1.92 -4.08
C LEU A 124 16.48 0.54 -4.13
N THR A 125 16.31 -0.04 -5.32
CA THR A 125 15.54 -1.27 -5.52
C THR A 125 16.44 -2.46 -5.74
N GLY A 126 16.20 -3.57 -5.05
CA GLY A 126 16.94 -4.82 -5.25
C GLY A 126 16.27 -5.75 -6.26
N LYS A 127 14.99 -6.01 -6.07
CA LYS A 127 14.14 -6.86 -6.94
C LYS A 127 12.69 -6.37 -6.84
N ILE A 128 11.86 -6.75 -7.81
CA ILE A 128 10.42 -6.51 -7.72
C ILE A 128 9.61 -7.79 -7.94
N VAL A 129 8.51 -7.91 -7.21
CA VAL A 129 7.48 -8.93 -7.42
C VAL A 129 6.16 -8.20 -7.63
N ILE A 130 5.59 -8.35 -8.80
CA ILE A 130 4.37 -7.67 -9.23
C ILE A 130 3.24 -8.70 -9.25
N VAL A 131 2.24 -8.47 -8.42
CA VAL A 131 1.07 -9.33 -8.32
C VAL A 131 -0.13 -8.61 -8.90
N ASP A 132 -0.61 -9.13 -10.02
CA ASP A 132 -1.82 -8.68 -10.72
C ASP A 132 -1.91 -7.16 -10.91
N ALA A 133 -0.85 -6.57 -11.46
CA ALA A 133 -0.77 -5.15 -11.76
C ALA A 133 -0.35 -4.89 -13.21
N LEU A 134 -0.95 -3.89 -13.80
CA LEU A 134 -0.66 -3.43 -15.15
C LEU A 134 0.07 -2.09 -15.11
N PRO A 135 0.98 -1.84 -16.05
CA PRO A 135 1.66 -0.55 -16.15
C PRO A 135 0.73 0.59 -16.59
N CYS A 136 -0.44 0.26 -17.11
CA CYS A 136 -1.48 1.22 -17.49
C CYS A 136 -2.84 0.54 -17.40
N LEU A 137 -3.62 0.86 -16.35
CA LEU A 137 -4.92 0.24 -16.12
C LEU A 137 -5.91 0.53 -17.26
N MET A 138 -5.95 1.78 -17.73
CA MET A 138 -6.87 2.22 -18.79
C MET A 138 -6.59 1.59 -20.13
N ALA A 139 -5.40 1.07 -20.37
CA ALA A 139 -5.08 0.38 -21.64
C ALA A 139 -5.84 -0.93 -21.84
N LEU A 140 -6.46 -1.49 -20.80
CA LEU A 140 -7.39 -2.64 -20.93
C LEU A 140 -8.62 -2.32 -21.77
N THR A 141 -9.11 -1.10 -21.68
CA THR A 141 -10.32 -0.65 -22.38
C THR A 141 -10.02 0.34 -23.50
N VAL A 142 -8.93 1.10 -23.36
CA VAL A 142 -8.47 2.11 -24.32
C VAL A 142 -6.99 1.81 -24.65
N PRO A 143 -6.69 0.95 -25.64
CA PRO A 143 -5.31 0.52 -25.93
C PRO A 143 -4.32 1.67 -26.16
N ASP A 144 -4.77 2.74 -26.84
CA ASP A 144 -3.97 3.94 -27.14
C ASP A 144 -4.06 5.03 -26.05
N PHE A 145 -4.51 4.66 -24.86
CA PHE A 145 -4.60 5.58 -23.72
C PHE A 145 -3.28 6.30 -23.50
N LYS A 146 -3.38 7.59 -23.15
CA LYS A 146 -2.27 8.42 -22.69
C LYS A 146 -2.71 9.22 -21.48
N SER A 147 -1.84 9.34 -20.49
CA SER A 147 -2.09 10.20 -19.33
C SER A 147 -2.40 11.64 -19.76
N ALA A 148 -3.43 12.21 -19.17
CA ALA A 148 -3.74 13.64 -19.34
C ALA A 148 -2.90 14.45 -18.35
N PRO A 149 -2.19 15.50 -18.79
CA PRO A 149 -1.38 16.33 -17.89
C PRO A 149 -2.25 17.09 -16.86
N ASP A 150 -3.45 17.51 -17.29
CA ASP A 150 -4.42 18.24 -16.46
C ASP A 150 -5.55 17.27 -16.04
N ASN A 151 -5.20 16.28 -15.20
CA ASN A 151 -6.15 15.29 -14.73
C ASN A 151 -7.07 15.86 -13.65
N ASP A 152 -8.25 16.35 -14.06
CA ASP A 152 -9.26 16.87 -13.15
C ASP A 152 -10.08 15.75 -12.51
N CYS A 153 -9.93 15.56 -11.22
CA CYS A 153 -10.62 14.55 -10.43
C CYS A 153 -11.88 15.08 -9.70
N THR A 154 -12.23 16.36 -9.90
CA THR A 154 -13.27 17.05 -9.12
C THR A 154 -14.61 16.32 -9.20
N ASP A 155 -15.10 16.00 -10.39
CA ASP A 155 -16.39 15.32 -10.57
C ASP A 155 -16.44 13.96 -9.88
N LEU A 156 -15.35 13.20 -9.89
CA LEU A 156 -15.28 11.90 -9.21
C LEU A 156 -15.25 12.07 -7.70
N ILE A 157 -14.50 13.03 -7.20
CA ILE A 157 -14.42 13.36 -5.78
C ILE A 157 -15.82 13.76 -5.28
N ASP A 158 -16.47 14.68 -5.95
CA ASP A 158 -17.80 15.17 -5.57
C ASP A 158 -18.83 14.03 -5.56
N ARG A 159 -18.82 13.18 -6.60
CA ARG A 159 -19.72 12.04 -6.68
C ARG A 159 -19.51 11.01 -5.55
N ILE A 160 -18.26 10.66 -5.24
CA ILE A 160 -17.99 9.66 -4.20
C ILE A 160 -18.22 10.24 -2.80
N THR A 161 -17.89 11.50 -2.57
CA THR A 161 -18.09 12.15 -1.26
C THR A 161 -19.56 12.46 -0.98
N ALA A 162 -20.39 12.67 -2.02
CA ALA A 162 -21.82 12.87 -1.91
C ALA A 162 -22.63 11.57 -1.67
N MET A 163 -22.04 10.39 -1.83
CA MET A 163 -22.71 9.13 -1.55
C MET A 163 -23.10 9.05 -0.07
N ASP A 164 -24.31 8.58 0.21
CA ASP A 164 -24.66 8.16 1.57
C ASP A 164 -23.91 6.86 1.96
N GLU A 165 -24.07 6.42 3.21
CA GLU A 165 -23.35 5.25 3.72
C GLU A 165 -23.75 3.96 2.98
N GLU A 166 -25.03 3.79 2.64
CA GLU A 166 -25.48 2.59 1.96
C GLU A 166 -25.02 2.54 0.50
N GLN A 167 -25.05 3.66 -0.21
CA GLN A 167 -24.55 3.78 -1.58
C GLN A 167 -23.04 3.44 -1.64
N PHE A 168 -22.26 4.00 -0.71
CA PHE A 168 -20.84 3.72 -0.64
C PHE A 168 -20.57 2.26 -0.28
N ALA A 169 -21.34 1.71 0.69
CA ALA A 169 -21.23 0.31 1.08
C ALA A 169 -21.59 -0.65 -0.07
N GLN A 170 -22.63 -0.32 -0.85
CA GLN A 170 -22.99 -1.12 -2.02
C GLN A 170 -21.89 -1.09 -3.08
N MET A 171 -21.28 0.07 -3.34
CA MET A 171 -20.14 0.19 -4.24
C MET A 171 -18.97 -0.68 -3.77
N GLN A 172 -18.64 -0.68 -2.46
CA GLN A 172 -17.57 -1.52 -1.92
C GLN A 172 -17.90 -3.02 -2.06
N ARG A 173 -19.14 -3.43 -1.80
CA ARG A 173 -19.57 -4.83 -2.01
C ARG A 173 -19.47 -5.26 -3.47
N MET A 174 -19.88 -4.39 -4.40
CA MET A 174 -19.75 -4.68 -5.85
C MET A 174 -18.29 -4.81 -6.27
N SER A 175 -17.42 -3.93 -5.79
CA SER A 175 -15.98 -4.00 -6.04
C SER A 175 -15.38 -5.29 -5.47
N ALA A 176 -15.64 -5.62 -4.21
CA ALA A 176 -15.12 -6.82 -3.54
C ALA A 176 -15.55 -8.12 -4.24
N ALA A 177 -16.77 -8.16 -4.80
CA ALA A 177 -17.28 -9.34 -5.52
C ALA A 177 -16.49 -9.64 -6.81
N THR A 178 -15.77 -8.69 -7.36
CA THR A 178 -14.88 -8.89 -8.52
C THR A 178 -13.47 -9.35 -8.13
N LEU A 179 -13.12 -9.23 -6.84
CA LEU A 179 -11.76 -9.47 -6.35
C LEU A 179 -11.57 -10.82 -5.68
N THR A 180 -12.64 -11.42 -5.16
CA THR A 180 -12.55 -12.71 -4.46
C THR A 180 -13.86 -13.49 -4.49
N THR A 181 -13.73 -14.82 -4.48
CA THR A 181 -14.85 -15.77 -4.29
C THR A 181 -14.91 -16.30 -2.85
N ASP A 182 -13.92 -16.01 -2.01
CA ASP A 182 -13.88 -16.40 -0.61
C ASP A 182 -14.73 -15.44 0.23
N SER A 183 -15.76 -15.97 0.90
CA SER A 183 -16.71 -15.19 1.69
C SER A 183 -16.07 -14.47 2.89
N LEU A 184 -15.03 -15.03 3.50
CA LEU A 184 -14.31 -14.41 4.61
C LEU A 184 -13.48 -13.22 4.10
N ARG A 185 -12.74 -13.42 3.02
CA ARG A 185 -11.95 -12.37 2.36
C ARG A 185 -12.84 -11.28 1.76
N PHE A 186 -14.00 -11.64 1.25
CA PHE A 186 -14.99 -10.68 0.78
C PHE A 186 -15.35 -9.67 1.87
N ALA A 187 -15.72 -10.15 3.06
CA ALA A 187 -16.08 -9.29 4.17
C ALA A 187 -14.92 -8.38 4.62
N GLU A 188 -13.70 -8.90 4.65
CA GLU A 188 -12.50 -8.10 4.96
C GLU A 188 -12.28 -6.97 3.94
N ILE A 189 -12.33 -7.28 2.64
CA ILE A 189 -12.12 -6.31 1.56
C ILE A 189 -13.19 -5.20 1.62
N VAL A 190 -14.46 -5.57 1.85
CA VAL A 190 -15.54 -4.58 2.03
C VAL A 190 -15.24 -3.68 3.22
N ASN A 191 -14.81 -4.23 4.36
CA ASN A 191 -14.52 -3.45 5.56
C ASN A 191 -13.33 -2.50 5.35
N TRP A 192 -12.28 -2.91 4.64
CA TRP A 192 -11.16 -2.03 4.29
C TRP A 192 -11.61 -0.86 3.44
N GLY A 193 -12.44 -1.12 2.43
CA GLY A 193 -13.01 -0.07 1.59
C GLY A 193 -13.89 0.89 2.39
N LEU A 194 -14.76 0.38 3.26
CA LEU A 194 -15.63 1.20 4.11
C LEU A 194 -14.87 2.07 5.12
N ALA A 195 -13.74 1.57 5.63
CA ALA A 195 -12.86 2.30 6.54
C ALA A 195 -11.96 3.32 5.81
N SER A 196 -12.00 3.37 4.48
CA SER A 196 -11.20 4.30 3.70
C SER A 196 -11.85 5.69 3.63
N ASP A 197 -11.01 6.74 3.66
CA ASP A 197 -11.42 8.12 3.44
C ASP A 197 -11.94 8.31 2.01
N ARG A 198 -13.17 8.79 1.86
CA ARG A 198 -13.84 8.86 0.55
C ARG A 198 -13.17 9.82 -0.42
N LYS A 199 -12.62 10.92 0.08
CA LYS A 199 -11.91 11.91 -0.75
C LYS A 199 -10.61 11.31 -1.28
N THR A 200 -9.83 10.68 -0.41
CA THR A 200 -8.60 9.96 -0.79
C THR A 200 -8.93 8.83 -1.76
N TYR A 201 -9.97 8.04 -1.49
CA TYR A 201 -10.44 6.98 -2.37
C TYR A 201 -10.69 7.49 -3.78
N ALA A 202 -11.52 8.55 -3.93
CA ALA A 202 -11.86 9.11 -5.22
C ALA A 202 -10.64 9.71 -5.94
N LYS A 203 -9.82 10.48 -5.21
CA LYS A 203 -8.62 11.14 -5.76
C LYS A 203 -7.61 10.13 -6.27
N LEU A 204 -7.30 9.09 -5.47
CA LEU A 204 -6.32 8.09 -5.87
C LEU A 204 -6.83 7.18 -6.99
N PHE A 205 -8.13 6.85 -7.02
CA PHE A 205 -8.69 6.10 -8.13
C PHE A 205 -8.58 6.86 -9.45
N CYS A 206 -8.93 8.14 -9.44
CA CYS A 206 -8.80 9.03 -10.61
C CYS A 206 -7.32 9.15 -11.04
N ASP A 207 -6.42 9.39 -10.11
CA ASP A 207 -5.01 9.60 -10.37
C ASP A 207 -4.34 8.32 -10.90
N PHE A 208 -4.59 7.19 -10.25
CA PHE A 208 -4.09 5.89 -10.70
C PHE A 208 -4.65 5.48 -12.07
N SER A 209 -5.94 5.75 -12.32
CA SER A 209 -6.54 5.51 -13.64
C SER A 209 -5.89 6.34 -14.74
N ASN A 210 -5.40 7.54 -14.42
CA ASN A 210 -4.65 8.38 -15.36
C ASN A 210 -3.16 8.01 -15.48
N THR A 211 -2.67 7.06 -14.69
CA THR A 211 -1.26 6.68 -14.68
C THR A 211 -0.91 5.75 -15.85
N ASP A 212 0.12 6.12 -16.62
CA ASP A 212 0.68 5.29 -17.70
C ASP A 212 2.19 5.11 -17.49
N LEU A 213 2.57 3.91 -17.07
CA LEU A 213 3.95 3.55 -16.78
C LEU A 213 4.63 2.80 -17.94
N ARG A 214 3.97 2.59 -19.08
CA ARG A 214 4.47 1.74 -20.19
C ARG A 214 5.82 2.18 -20.75
N GLU A 215 6.09 3.48 -20.74
CA GLU A 215 7.40 3.98 -21.18
C GLU A 215 8.45 3.88 -20.06
N CYS A 216 8.11 4.24 -18.83
CA CYS A 216 9.09 4.25 -17.73
C CYS A 216 9.56 2.84 -17.33
N ILE A 217 8.70 1.82 -17.41
CA ILE A 217 9.07 0.44 -17.06
C ILE A 217 10.17 -0.14 -17.95
N LYS A 218 10.43 0.43 -19.13
CA LYS A 218 11.55 0.06 -19.99
C LYS A 218 12.91 0.33 -19.34
N ASN A 219 12.95 1.19 -18.33
CA ASN A 219 14.15 1.55 -17.57
C ASN A 219 14.40 0.63 -16.36
N ILE A 220 13.54 -0.36 -16.13
CA ILE A 220 13.71 -1.29 -15.00
C ILE A 220 14.86 -2.25 -15.32
N ASP A 221 15.94 -2.15 -14.53
CA ASP A 221 17.14 -2.97 -14.66
C ASP A 221 17.38 -3.83 -13.39
N VAL A 222 16.30 -4.27 -12.76
CA VAL A 222 16.37 -5.16 -11.60
C VAL A 222 15.60 -6.46 -11.87
N PRO A 223 16.00 -7.59 -11.23
CA PRO A 223 15.26 -8.84 -11.36
C PRO A 223 13.78 -8.66 -11.02
N SER A 224 12.91 -9.03 -11.93
CA SER A 224 11.47 -8.81 -11.86
C SER A 224 10.71 -10.10 -12.03
N LEU A 225 9.69 -10.33 -11.17
CA LEU A 225 8.75 -11.43 -11.26
C LEU A 225 7.34 -10.87 -11.38
N GLY A 226 6.59 -11.31 -12.39
CA GLY A 226 5.17 -11.01 -12.54
C GLY A 226 4.31 -12.25 -12.23
N CYS A 227 3.29 -12.07 -11.40
CA CYS A 227 2.25 -13.05 -11.13
C CYS A 227 0.92 -12.44 -11.59
N PHE A 228 0.30 -13.00 -12.63
CA PHE A 228 -0.90 -12.45 -13.23
C PHE A 228 -1.99 -13.52 -13.32
N GLU A 229 -3.24 -13.13 -13.08
CA GLU A 229 -4.36 -13.96 -13.50
C GLU A 229 -4.52 -13.93 -15.03
N PRO A 230 -4.90 -15.05 -15.66
CA PRO A 230 -5.20 -15.04 -17.09
C PRO A 230 -6.55 -14.35 -17.32
N TYR A 231 -6.53 -13.04 -17.59
CA TYR A 231 -7.73 -12.26 -17.94
C TYR A 231 -8.37 -12.67 -19.27
N PHE A 232 -7.66 -13.43 -20.09
CA PHE A 232 -8.13 -13.89 -21.38
C PHE A 232 -7.95 -15.41 -21.49
N LYS A 233 -9.06 -16.12 -21.45
CA LYS A 233 -9.14 -17.50 -21.95
C LYS A 233 -9.67 -17.51 -23.37
#